data_fc94e3ed2bba4934d8cb733855e28ed0
#
_entry.id   fc94e3ed2bba4934d8cb733855e28ed0
#
_cell.length_a   1.000
_cell.length_b   1.000
_cell.length_c   1.000
_cell.angle_alpha   90.00
_cell.angle_beta   90.00
_cell.angle_gamma   90.00
#
_symmetry.space_group_name_H-M   'P 1'
#
loop_
_entity.id
_entity.type
_entity.pdbx_description
1 polymer ?
#
loop_
_entity_poly.entity_id
_entity_poly.type
_entity_poly.pdbx_seq_one_letter_code
_entity_poly.pdbx_strand_id
1 'polypeptide(L)'
;MLSLPIYLDNNATTPLDPRVLQEMMPFLQEHFGNPASTTHAYGWVAEEAVNLARERIALSIGANPEEIIFTSGATESDNLAILGMIRPGDHLIVSSVEHKAVLDPARFLQACGVEVTFLGVDQYGQVDPHDVEQAIK
;
A
#
# COMPACT_ATOMS: atom_id res chain seq x y z
N MET A 1 33.08 12.05 3.22
CA MET A 1 33.24 12.06 1.75
C MET A 1 31.91 11.65 1.13
N LEU A 2 31.42 12.41 0.14
CA LEU A 2 30.27 11.95 -0.64
C LEU A 2 30.65 10.71 -1.46
N SER A 3 29.87 9.65 -1.34
CA SER A 3 30.01 8.45 -2.17
C SER A 3 29.36 8.69 -3.53
N LEU A 4 30.05 8.42 -4.62
CA LEU A 4 29.52 8.49 -5.97
C LEU A 4 29.30 7.08 -6.53
N PRO A 5 28.22 6.86 -7.33
CA PRO A 5 27.18 7.83 -7.73
C PRO A 5 26.24 8.19 -6.59
N ILE A 6 25.63 9.39 -6.67
CA ILE A 6 24.57 9.80 -5.73
C ILE A 6 23.25 9.18 -6.18
N TYR A 7 22.62 8.37 -5.31
CA TYR A 7 21.31 7.79 -5.55
C TYR A 7 20.19 8.76 -5.14
N LEU A 8 19.33 9.13 -6.08
CA LEU A 8 18.25 10.10 -5.87
C LEU A 8 16.84 9.53 -6.12
N ASP A 9 16.73 8.23 -6.39
CA ASP A 9 15.47 7.57 -6.70
C ASP A 9 14.92 6.79 -5.48
N ASN A 10 14.89 7.45 -4.33
CA ASN A 10 14.44 6.83 -3.07
C ASN A 10 12.93 6.55 -3.02
N ASN A 11 12.15 7.10 -3.95
CA ASN A 11 10.73 6.75 -4.10
C ASN A 11 10.55 5.35 -4.70
N ALA A 12 11.49 4.90 -5.53
CA ALA A 12 11.46 3.56 -6.10
C ALA A 12 11.98 2.51 -5.12
N THR A 13 13.16 2.74 -4.54
CA THR A 13 13.80 1.80 -3.61
C THR A 13 14.65 2.56 -2.58
N THR A 14 14.82 1.95 -1.43
CA THR A 14 15.71 2.45 -0.37
C THR A 14 16.57 1.31 0.17
N PRO A 15 17.76 1.59 0.73
CA PRO A 15 18.49 0.59 1.51
C PRO A 15 17.63 0.10 2.68
N LEU A 16 17.70 -1.21 2.93
CA LEU A 16 17.06 -1.77 4.12
C LEU A 16 17.77 -1.27 5.39
N ASP A 17 17.00 -0.78 6.37
CA ASP A 17 17.54 -0.40 7.68
C ASP A 17 18.18 -1.63 8.36
N PRO A 18 19.43 -1.57 8.83
CA PRO A 18 20.10 -2.69 9.49
C PRO A 18 19.32 -3.26 10.69
N ARG A 19 18.57 -2.42 11.42
CA ARG A 19 17.74 -2.85 12.55
C ARG A 19 16.57 -3.71 12.07
N VAL A 20 15.96 -3.32 10.95
CA VAL A 20 14.89 -4.09 10.31
C VAL A 20 15.41 -5.44 9.83
N LEU A 21 16.60 -5.45 9.19
CA LEU A 21 17.24 -6.70 8.78
C LEU A 21 17.47 -7.64 9.96
N GLN A 22 17.96 -7.13 11.08
CA GLN A 22 18.18 -7.93 12.29
C GLN A 22 16.90 -8.57 12.81
N GLU A 23 15.77 -7.85 12.81
CA GLU A 23 14.46 -8.39 13.21
C GLU A 23 13.91 -9.42 12.20
N MET A 24 14.24 -9.30 10.92
CA MET A 24 13.81 -10.24 9.88
C MET A 24 14.60 -11.56 9.90
N MET A 25 15.89 -11.54 10.25
CA MET A 25 16.79 -12.69 10.13
C MET A 25 16.29 -13.97 10.82
N PRO A 26 15.72 -13.92 12.04
CA PRO A 26 15.18 -15.14 12.69
C PRO A 26 14.06 -15.80 11.88
N PHE A 27 13.22 -15.02 11.22
CA PHE A 27 12.11 -15.53 10.40
C PHE A 27 12.57 -16.09 9.05
N LEU A 28 13.74 -15.69 8.58
CA LEU A 28 14.33 -16.22 7.35
C LEU A 28 15.13 -17.50 7.60
N GLN A 29 15.60 -17.78 8.83
CA GLN A 29 16.52 -18.86 9.15
C GLN A 29 15.92 -19.90 10.10
N GLU A 30 15.17 -19.49 11.13
CA GLU A 30 14.73 -20.35 12.23
C GLU A 30 13.21 -20.49 12.28
N HIS A 31 12.48 -19.40 12.20
CA HIS A 31 11.02 -19.32 12.34
C HIS A 31 10.30 -19.18 10.99
N PHE A 32 10.75 -19.94 10.01
CA PHE A 32 10.28 -19.87 8.60
C PHE A 32 8.92 -20.55 8.37
N GLY A 33 8.17 -20.86 9.41
CA GLY A 33 6.87 -21.51 9.31
C GLY A 33 5.83 -20.69 8.55
N ASN A 34 4.88 -21.38 7.94
CA ASN A 34 3.73 -20.72 7.31
C ASN A 34 2.71 -20.33 8.38
N PRO A 35 2.39 -19.03 8.55
CA PRO A 35 1.42 -18.57 9.56
C PRO A 35 -0.01 -19.11 9.35
N ALA A 36 -0.33 -19.62 8.16
CA ALA A 36 -1.62 -20.27 7.91
C ALA A 36 -1.66 -21.76 8.36
N SER A 37 -0.55 -22.32 8.80
CA SER A 37 -0.49 -23.72 9.27
C SER A 37 -0.87 -23.83 10.74
N THR A 38 -2.09 -24.28 11.01
CA THR A 38 -2.66 -24.36 12.37
C THR A 38 -2.35 -25.65 13.12
N THR A 39 -1.69 -26.65 12.49
CA THR A 39 -1.55 -28.02 13.01
C THR A 39 -0.21 -28.31 13.68
N HIS A 40 0.73 -27.37 13.69
CA HIS A 40 2.07 -27.59 14.26
C HIS A 40 2.74 -26.28 14.73
N ALA A 41 3.70 -26.42 15.63
CA ALA A 41 4.35 -25.31 16.32
C ALA A 41 5.05 -24.30 15.38
N TYR A 42 5.61 -24.73 14.27
CA TYR A 42 6.22 -23.80 13.30
C TYR A 42 5.22 -22.79 12.75
N GLY A 43 3.97 -23.23 12.48
CA GLY A 43 2.90 -22.34 12.04
C GLY A 43 2.46 -21.40 13.15
N TRP A 44 2.30 -21.88 14.38
CA TRP A 44 1.87 -21.05 15.52
C TRP A 44 2.86 -19.93 15.83
N VAL A 45 4.16 -20.21 15.82
CA VAL A 45 5.21 -19.19 16.02
C VAL A 45 5.14 -18.11 14.92
N ALA A 46 4.95 -18.52 13.68
CA ALA A 46 4.84 -17.57 12.56
C ALA A 46 3.54 -16.75 12.65
N GLU A 47 2.42 -17.38 13.01
CA GLU A 47 1.13 -16.70 13.20
C GLU A 47 1.20 -15.66 14.32
N GLU A 48 1.79 -16.01 15.46
CA GLU A 48 1.99 -15.07 16.59
C GLU A 48 2.81 -13.85 16.16
N ALA A 49 3.90 -14.06 15.42
CA ALA A 49 4.74 -12.98 14.91
C ALA A 49 3.99 -12.05 13.96
N VAL A 50 3.18 -12.59 13.05
CA VAL A 50 2.35 -11.80 12.14
C VAL A 50 1.29 -11.01 12.90
N ASN A 51 0.63 -11.62 13.89
CA ASN A 51 -0.38 -10.95 14.70
C ASN A 51 0.23 -9.81 15.54
N LEU A 52 1.38 -10.03 16.17
CA LEU A 52 2.09 -8.99 16.89
C LEU A 52 2.51 -7.82 15.99
N ALA A 53 2.98 -8.10 14.77
CA ALA A 53 3.30 -7.07 13.79
C ALA A 53 2.05 -6.26 13.39
N ARG A 54 0.93 -6.93 13.19
CA ARG A 54 -0.37 -6.33 12.89
C ARG A 54 -0.84 -5.40 14.00
N GLU A 55 -0.78 -5.84 15.24
CA GLU A 55 -1.13 -5.04 16.42
C GLU A 55 -0.27 -3.77 16.54
N ARG A 56 1.05 -3.90 16.34
CA ARG A 56 1.98 -2.77 16.40
C ARG A 56 1.72 -1.73 15.32
N ILE A 57 1.41 -2.18 14.09
CA ILE A 57 1.05 -1.27 12.99
C ILE A 57 -0.27 -0.58 13.30
N ALA A 58 -1.29 -1.33 13.70
CA ALA A 58 -2.60 -0.79 14.06
C ALA A 58 -2.48 0.29 15.15
N LEU A 59 -1.74 -0.01 16.22
CA LEU A 59 -1.49 0.95 17.31
C LEU A 59 -0.80 2.23 16.81
N SER A 60 0.13 2.11 15.87
CA SER A 60 0.89 3.26 15.37
C SER A 60 0.05 4.26 14.56
N ILE A 61 -1.05 3.81 13.98
CA ILE A 61 -1.95 4.61 13.15
C ILE A 61 -3.34 4.82 13.78
N GLY A 62 -3.57 4.31 15.01
CA GLY A 62 -4.85 4.43 15.70
C GLY A 62 -5.97 3.57 15.09
N ALA A 63 -5.62 2.44 14.46
CA ALA A 63 -6.54 1.47 13.88
C ALA A 63 -6.71 0.23 14.77
N ASN A 64 -7.69 -0.62 14.45
CA ASN A 64 -7.79 -1.96 15.02
C ASN A 64 -6.93 -2.96 14.24
N PRO A 65 -6.40 -4.04 14.86
CA PRO A 65 -5.61 -5.05 14.17
C PRO A 65 -6.31 -5.67 12.96
N GLU A 66 -7.62 -5.85 13.01
CA GLU A 66 -8.45 -6.42 11.94
C GLU A 66 -8.55 -5.52 10.69
N GLU A 67 -8.23 -4.22 10.84
CA GLU A 67 -8.19 -3.26 9.72
C GLU A 67 -6.87 -3.28 8.96
N ILE A 68 -5.86 -4.02 9.45
CA ILE A 68 -4.56 -4.12 8.81
C ILE A 68 -4.52 -5.33 7.86
N ILE A 69 -4.24 -5.07 6.61
CA ILE A 69 -4.08 -6.10 5.57
C ILE A 69 -2.65 -6.04 5.05
N PHE A 70 -1.91 -7.15 5.19
CA PHE A 70 -0.59 -7.29 4.58
C PHE A 70 -0.73 -7.67 3.11
N THR A 71 0.00 -6.96 2.26
CA THR A 71 0.03 -7.17 0.81
C THR A 71 1.47 -7.33 0.33
N SER A 72 1.66 -7.75 -0.91
CA SER A 72 2.98 -7.88 -1.53
C SER A 72 3.64 -6.53 -1.87
N GLY A 73 2.90 -5.43 -1.80
CA GLY A 73 3.40 -4.08 -2.08
C GLY A 73 2.29 -3.10 -2.45
N ALA A 74 2.69 -1.85 -2.77
CA ALA A 74 1.76 -0.75 -3.04
C ALA A 74 0.78 -1.07 -4.17
N THR A 75 1.23 -1.69 -5.26
CA THR A 75 0.36 -2.03 -6.40
C THR A 75 -0.80 -2.94 -5.98
N GLU A 76 -0.56 -3.95 -5.14
CA GLU A 76 -1.63 -4.81 -4.63
C GLU A 76 -2.55 -4.04 -3.70
N SER A 77 -1.99 -3.21 -2.82
CA SER A 77 -2.77 -2.40 -1.88
C SER A 77 -3.71 -1.43 -2.61
N ASP A 78 -3.19 -0.70 -3.61
CA ASP A 78 -3.97 0.25 -4.39
C ASP A 78 -5.09 -0.46 -5.17
N ASN A 79 -4.78 -1.58 -5.81
CA ASN A 79 -5.79 -2.37 -6.53
C ASN A 79 -6.84 -2.96 -5.57
N LEU A 80 -6.42 -3.48 -4.41
CA LEU A 80 -7.34 -3.99 -3.40
C LEU A 80 -8.32 -2.90 -2.93
N ALA A 81 -7.82 -1.70 -2.66
CA ALA A 81 -8.65 -0.57 -2.25
C ALA A 81 -9.58 -0.11 -3.39
N ILE A 82 -9.03 0.20 -4.56
CA ILE A 82 -9.79 0.79 -5.67
C ILE A 82 -10.81 -0.21 -6.21
N LEU A 83 -10.38 -1.40 -6.61
CA LEU A 83 -11.29 -2.41 -7.21
C LEU A 83 -12.19 -3.08 -6.16
N GLY A 84 -11.75 -3.15 -4.91
CA GLY A 84 -12.50 -3.77 -3.82
C GLY A 84 -13.62 -2.90 -3.27
N MET A 85 -13.47 -1.57 -3.27
CA MET A 85 -14.42 -0.64 -2.66
C MET A 85 -15.41 -0.03 -3.64
N ILE A 86 -14.97 0.30 -4.85
CA ILE A 86 -15.77 1.02 -5.85
C ILE A 86 -16.85 0.10 -6.44
N ARG A 87 -18.08 0.61 -6.50
CA ARG A 87 -19.28 -0.08 -7.02
C ARG A 87 -19.90 0.71 -8.16
N PRO A 88 -20.72 0.08 -9.02
CA PRO A 88 -21.52 0.80 -10.00
C PRO A 88 -22.38 1.87 -9.33
N GLY A 89 -22.27 3.12 -9.80
CA GLY A 89 -22.94 4.29 -9.23
C GLY A 89 -22.05 5.13 -8.30
N ASP A 90 -20.88 4.64 -7.92
CA ASP A 90 -19.89 5.45 -7.21
C ASP A 90 -19.14 6.37 -8.18
N HIS A 91 -18.55 7.42 -7.63
CA HIS A 91 -17.68 8.35 -8.35
C HIS A 91 -16.26 8.28 -7.78
N LEU A 92 -15.29 7.99 -8.64
CA LEU A 92 -13.87 7.93 -8.30
C LEU A 92 -13.17 9.20 -8.80
N ILE A 93 -12.50 9.92 -7.90
CA ILE A 93 -11.68 11.08 -8.23
C ILE A 93 -10.21 10.73 -7.97
N VAL A 94 -9.36 10.92 -8.97
CA VAL A 94 -7.92 10.64 -8.89
C VAL A 94 -7.11 11.77 -9.51
N SER A 95 -5.90 11.98 -9.02
CA SER A 95 -4.96 12.89 -9.67
C SER A 95 -4.47 12.31 -11.00
N SER A 96 -4.28 13.14 -12.01
CA SER A 96 -3.78 12.72 -13.33
C SER A 96 -2.31 12.30 -13.33
N VAL A 97 -1.56 12.60 -12.27
CA VAL A 97 -0.13 12.29 -12.12
C VAL A 97 0.15 11.13 -11.17
N GLU A 98 -0.88 10.39 -10.79
CA GLU A 98 -0.74 9.20 -9.95
C GLU A 98 0.12 8.12 -10.61
N HIS A 99 0.65 7.23 -9.76
CA HIS A 99 1.35 6.03 -10.25
C HIS A 99 0.39 5.13 -11.03
N LYS A 100 0.93 4.31 -11.95
CA LYS A 100 0.13 3.35 -12.73
C LYS A 100 -0.71 2.39 -11.88
N ALA A 101 -0.24 2.06 -10.67
CA ALA A 101 -0.99 1.24 -9.71
C ALA A 101 -2.35 1.83 -9.34
N VAL A 102 -2.53 3.15 -9.48
CA VAL A 102 -3.80 3.88 -9.28
C VAL A 102 -4.49 4.16 -10.60
N LEU A 103 -3.75 4.68 -11.61
CA LEU A 103 -4.35 5.08 -12.89
C LEU A 103 -4.92 3.91 -13.68
N ASP A 104 -4.27 2.76 -13.69
CA ASP A 104 -4.72 1.61 -14.50
C ASP A 104 -6.03 1.00 -13.94
N PRO A 105 -6.18 0.72 -12.61
CA PRO A 105 -7.47 0.31 -12.07
C PRO A 105 -8.56 1.40 -12.20
N ALA A 106 -8.22 2.69 -12.11
CA ALA A 106 -9.19 3.76 -12.35
C ALA A 106 -9.72 3.75 -13.80
N ARG A 107 -8.83 3.59 -14.79
CA ARG A 107 -9.23 3.45 -16.21
C ARG A 107 -10.02 2.18 -16.47
N PHE A 108 -9.66 1.08 -15.82
CA PHE A 108 -10.43 -0.16 -15.92
C PHE A 108 -11.85 0.02 -15.40
N LEU A 109 -12.03 0.64 -14.23
CA LEU A 109 -13.35 0.95 -13.67
C LEU A 109 -14.15 1.88 -14.58
N GLN A 110 -13.51 2.90 -15.18
CA GLN A 110 -14.14 3.78 -16.15
C GLN A 110 -14.66 3.00 -17.37
N ALA A 111 -13.86 2.07 -17.89
CA ALA A 111 -14.29 1.19 -18.98
C ALA A 111 -15.43 0.24 -18.57
N CYS A 112 -15.57 -0.08 -17.30
CA CYS A 112 -16.67 -0.86 -16.73
C CYS A 112 -17.92 0.00 -16.40
N GLY A 113 -17.91 1.31 -16.70
CA GLY A 113 -19.05 2.20 -16.52
C GLY A 113 -19.10 2.92 -15.17
N VAL A 114 -18.04 2.86 -14.37
CA VAL A 114 -17.90 3.69 -13.17
C VAL A 114 -17.56 5.11 -13.61
N GLU A 115 -18.12 6.09 -12.94
CA GLU A 115 -17.77 7.47 -13.16
C GLU A 115 -16.39 7.80 -12.56
N VAL A 116 -15.44 8.25 -13.40
CA VAL A 116 -14.08 8.56 -12.98
C VAL A 116 -13.69 9.96 -13.44
N THR A 117 -13.25 10.80 -12.50
CA THR A 117 -12.69 12.12 -12.78
C THR A 117 -11.16 12.08 -12.54
N PHE A 118 -10.40 12.39 -13.59
CA PHE A 118 -8.96 12.62 -13.50
C PHE A 118 -8.68 14.11 -13.33
N LEU A 119 -8.25 14.51 -12.14
CA LEU A 119 -7.95 15.92 -11.86
C LEU A 119 -6.61 16.31 -12.46
N GLY A 120 -6.59 17.47 -13.12
CA GLY A 120 -5.36 18.10 -13.57
C GLY A 120 -4.50 18.57 -12.40
N VAL A 121 -3.24 18.87 -12.70
CA VAL A 121 -2.29 19.44 -11.74
C VAL A 121 -1.60 20.66 -12.34
N ASP A 122 -1.05 21.50 -11.48
CA ASP A 122 -0.23 22.63 -11.90
C ASP A 122 1.16 22.18 -12.39
N GLN A 123 2.03 23.15 -12.73
CA GLN A 123 3.40 22.88 -13.19
C GLN A 123 4.31 22.20 -12.12
N TYR A 124 3.88 22.15 -10.87
CA TYR A 124 4.58 21.53 -9.75
C TYR A 124 3.98 20.17 -9.36
N GLY A 125 2.94 19.71 -10.06
CA GLY A 125 2.24 18.47 -9.77
C GLY A 125 1.21 18.57 -8.64
N GLN A 126 0.78 19.78 -8.27
CA GLN A 126 -0.18 20.01 -7.19
C GLN A 126 -1.61 20.04 -7.73
N VAL A 127 -2.52 19.34 -7.04
CA VAL A 127 -3.96 19.42 -7.26
C VAL A 127 -4.53 20.62 -6.50
N ASP A 128 -5.36 21.42 -7.14
CA ASP A 128 -6.11 22.49 -6.44
C ASP A 128 -7.27 21.85 -5.63
N PRO A 129 -7.35 22.09 -4.31
CA PRO A 129 -8.47 21.62 -3.49
C PRO A 129 -9.84 22.06 -4.02
N HIS A 130 -9.92 23.21 -4.66
CA HIS A 130 -11.17 23.71 -5.26
C HIS A 130 -11.63 22.83 -6.43
N ASP A 131 -10.71 22.33 -7.25
CA ASP A 131 -11.04 21.39 -8.32
C ASP A 131 -11.59 20.07 -7.78
N VAL A 132 -11.07 19.62 -6.62
CA VAL A 132 -11.60 18.44 -5.91
C VAL A 132 -13.03 18.72 -5.45
N GLU A 133 -13.27 19.85 -4.80
CA GLU A 133 -14.60 20.27 -4.32
C GLU A 133 -15.62 20.34 -5.44
N GLN A 134 -15.25 20.88 -6.60
CA GLN A 134 -16.13 20.95 -7.78
C GLN A 134 -16.37 19.59 -8.44
N ALA A 135 -15.45 18.66 -8.32
CA ALA A 135 -15.58 17.32 -8.90
C ALA A 135 -16.47 16.39 -8.07
N ILE A 136 -16.68 16.67 -6.79
CA ILE A 136 -17.55 15.88 -5.90
C ILE A 136 -19.00 16.00 -6.37
N LYS A 137 -19.70 14.86 -6.45
CA LYS A 137 -21.10 14.76 -6.89
C LYS A 137 -22.00 14.25 -5.78
#